data_5d95a078db4d8b77d8196f6e234510a7
#
_entry.id   5d95a078db4d8b77d8196f6e234510a7
#
_cell.length_a   1.000
_cell.length_b   1.000
_cell.length_c   1.000
_cell.angle_alpha   90.00
_cell.angle_beta   90.00
_cell.angle_gamma   90.00
#
_symmetry.space_group_name_H-M   'P 1'
#
loop_
_entity.id
_entity.type
_entity.pdbx_description
1 polymer ?
#
loop_
_entity_poly.entity_id
_entity_poly.type
_entity_poly.pdbx_seq_one_letter_code
_entity_poly.pdbx_strand_id
1 'polypeptide(L)'
;MLPTALPDNLERSNSTLSLVASENGGHGNNRRHSQIRETVQELQFNAIREQENLPLDQQPWFAGELNVKTATDRLEALPVGTFLIRQRANGQYALMLKCPEKPKGVKSMKIEEETQPDTAMQHLYYLSQARKFTSLAKMVSFYRHKDLTENFNYEALRGVTLRTPYKDI
;
A
#
# COMPACT_ATOMS: atom_id res chain seq x y z
N MET A 1 -50.72 -22.93 48.67
CA MET A 1 -50.40 -24.37 48.59
C MET A 1 -49.04 -24.51 47.91
N LEU A 2 -48.03 -24.63 48.72
CA LEU A 2 -46.77 -25.34 48.40
C LEU A 2 -47.09 -26.84 48.55
N PRO A 3 -46.30 -27.78 48.06
CA PRO A 3 -44.83 -27.79 47.99
C PRO A 3 -44.20 -28.52 46.76
N THR A 4 -42.93 -28.48 46.65
CA THR A 4 -41.96 -29.59 46.87
C THR A 4 -41.33 -30.01 45.54
N ALA A 5 -40.09 -30.23 45.32
CA ALA A 5 -38.81 -30.42 45.96
C ALA A 5 -37.77 -30.67 44.87
N LEU A 6 -36.56 -30.29 45.18
CA LEU A 6 -35.34 -30.84 44.53
C LEU A 6 -35.12 -32.30 44.89
N PRO A 7 -34.33 -33.03 44.17
CA PRO A 7 -32.98 -33.34 44.64
C PRO A 7 -31.92 -33.23 43.56
N ASP A 8 -30.80 -32.62 43.87
CA ASP A 8 -29.48 -33.19 44.22
C ASP A 8 -29.11 -34.53 43.58
N ASN A 9 -28.02 -34.53 42.86
CA ASN A 9 -26.84 -35.37 43.07
C ASN A 9 -25.86 -35.25 41.91
N LEU A 10 -24.63 -34.83 42.28
CA LEU A 10 -23.42 -35.63 42.35
C LEU A 10 -22.92 -36.10 40.95
N GLU A 11 -21.69 -35.94 40.55
CA GLU A 11 -20.41 -36.14 41.17
C GLU A 11 -19.27 -35.53 40.30
N ARG A 12 -18.41 -34.88 40.90
CA ARG A 12 -16.96 -34.96 40.91
C ARG A 12 -16.35 -35.91 39.87
N SER A 13 -15.59 -35.35 38.97
CA SER A 13 -14.37 -36.00 38.50
C SER A 13 -13.27 -34.94 38.34
N ASN A 14 -12.52 -34.73 39.36
CA ASN A 14 -11.17 -34.20 39.34
C ASN A 14 -10.31 -35.14 38.50
N SER A 15 -9.88 -34.68 37.35
CA SER A 15 -8.68 -35.24 36.70
C SER A 15 -7.60 -34.18 36.69
N THR A 16 -6.86 -34.20 37.75
CA THR A 16 -5.54 -33.59 37.85
C THR A 16 -4.63 -34.30 36.87
N LEU A 17 -4.48 -33.79 35.67
CA LEU A 17 -3.36 -34.11 34.83
C LEU A 17 -2.19 -33.19 35.21
N SER A 18 -1.35 -33.72 36.07
CA SER A 18 -0.02 -33.28 36.37
C SER A 18 0.78 -33.30 35.08
N LEU A 19 0.93 -32.13 34.40
CA LEU A 19 1.91 -31.98 33.34
C LEU A 19 3.26 -31.76 34.00
N VAL A 20 4.05 -32.81 34.00
CA VAL A 20 5.47 -32.77 34.28
C VAL A 20 6.10 -31.79 33.29
N ALA A 21 6.60 -30.69 33.79
CA ALA A 21 7.46 -29.77 33.04
C ALA A 21 8.74 -30.51 32.68
N SER A 22 8.82 -30.93 31.43
CA SER A 22 10.08 -31.35 30.83
C SER A 22 10.74 -30.11 30.25
N GLU A 23 11.62 -29.52 31.04
CA GLU A 23 12.60 -28.57 30.55
C GLU A 23 13.55 -29.33 29.61
N ASN A 24 13.36 -29.12 28.31
CA ASN A 24 14.42 -29.40 27.37
C ASN A 24 14.30 -28.52 26.11
N GLY A 25 15.27 -27.63 25.92
CA GLY A 25 15.76 -27.23 24.61
C GLY A 25 15.05 -26.08 23.88
N GLY A 26 15.09 -24.90 24.45
CA GLY A 26 14.65 -23.64 23.76
C GLY A 26 15.62 -23.14 22.69
N HIS A 27 16.11 -23.97 21.76
CA HIS A 27 16.96 -23.52 20.63
C HIS A 27 16.36 -23.77 19.24
N GLY A 28 15.25 -24.49 19.15
CA GLY A 28 14.64 -24.85 17.85
C GLY A 28 13.61 -23.82 17.29
N ASN A 29 12.95 -23.05 18.15
CA ASN A 29 11.84 -22.18 17.74
C ASN A 29 12.32 -20.88 17.11
N ASN A 30 13.46 -20.34 17.48
CA ASN A 30 13.95 -19.08 16.90
C ASN A 30 14.40 -19.23 15.44
N ARG A 31 14.95 -20.37 15.05
CA ARG A 31 15.38 -20.61 13.66
C ARG A 31 14.19 -20.74 12.71
N ARG A 32 13.10 -21.39 13.12
CA ARG A 32 11.89 -21.51 12.29
C ARG A 32 11.17 -20.16 12.10
N HIS A 33 11.12 -19.33 13.12
CA HIS A 33 10.52 -18.00 13.02
C HIS A 33 11.36 -17.05 12.17
N SER A 34 12.69 -17.12 12.20
CA SER A 34 13.52 -16.32 11.30
C SER A 34 13.38 -16.77 9.85
N GLN A 35 13.37 -18.06 9.57
CA GLN A 35 13.18 -18.59 8.22
C GLN A 35 11.81 -18.21 7.63
N ILE A 36 10.73 -18.27 8.42
CA ILE A 36 9.40 -17.86 7.96
C ILE A 36 9.37 -16.36 7.65
N ARG A 37 10.00 -15.53 8.48
CA ARG A 37 10.09 -14.08 8.22
C ARG A 37 10.89 -13.76 6.96
N GLU A 38 12.02 -14.41 6.75
CA GLU A 38 12.84 -14.27 5.55
C GLU A 38 12.04 -14.67 4.30
N THR A 39 11.33 -15.80 4.33
CA THR A 39 10.49 -16.26 3.22
C THR A 39 9.35 -15.29 2.90
N VAL A 40 8.68 -14.75 3.92
CA VAL A 40 7.60 -13.76 3.73
C VAL A 40 8.15 -12.46 3.13
N GLN A 41 9.30 -11.99 3.60
CA GLN A 41 9.94 -10.79 3.04
C GLN A 41 10.37 -11.00 1.58
N GLU A 42 10.91 -12.16 1.26
CA GLU A 42 11.29 -12.53 -0.10
C GLU A 42 10.08 -12.59 -1.04
N LEU A 43 8.99 -13.19 -0.60
CA LEU A 43 7.74 -13.24 -1.36
C LEU A 43 7.16 -11.83 -1.59
N GLN A 44 7.17 -10.99 -0.57
CA GLN A 44 6.73 -9.60 -0.68
C GLN A 44 7.61 -8.80 -1.64
N PHE A 45 8.92 -8.97 -1.56
CA PHE A 45 9.87 -8.30 -2.45
C PHE A 45 9.70 -8.74 -3.90
N ASN A 46 9.52 -10.03 -4.14
CA ASN A 46 9.26 -10.56 -5.47
C ASN A 46 7.93 -10.07 -6.05
N ALA A 47 6.87 -10.04 -5.25
CA ALA A 47 5.58 -9.49 -5.68
C ALA A 47 5.65 -8.01 -6.05
N ILE A 48 6.42 -7.20 -5.30
CA ILE A 48 6.66 -5.79 -5.63
C ILE A 48 7.43 -5.68 -6.96
N ARG A 49 8.47 -6.47 -7.15
CA ARG A 49 9.25 -6.48 -8.41
C ARG A 49 8.42 -6.91 -9.61
N GLU A 50 7.61 -7.93 -9.46
CA GLU A 50 6.70 -8.38 -10.51
C GLU A 50 5.71 -7.27 -10.88
N GLN A 51 5.12 -6.61 -9.90
CA GLN A 51 4.22 -5.49 -10.11
C GLN A 51 4.93 -4.29 -10.80
N GLU A 52 6.15 -3.98 -10.40
CA GLU A 52 6.94 -2.91 -11.04
C GLU A 52 7.30 -3.20 -12.51
N ASN A 53 7.40 -4.48 -12.88
CA ASN A 53 7.73 -4.93 -14.23
C ASN A 53 6.52 -5.10 -15.15
N LEU A 54 5.29 -4.97 -14.64
CA LEU A 54 4.10 -4.99 -15.49
C LEU A 54 4.13 -3.85 -16.51
N PRO A 55 3.66 -4.07 -17.74
CA PRO A 55 3.42 -3.01 -18.71
C PRO A 55 2.55 -1.89 -18.12
N LEU A 56 2.76 -0.67 -18.59
CA LEU A 56 2.10 0.52 -18.01
C LEU A 56 0.57 0.43 -18.04
N ASP A 57 0.02 -0.10 -19.12
CA ASP A 57 -1.43 -0.29 -19.32
C ASP A 57 -2.04 -1.35 -18.38
N GLN A 58 -1.23 -2.27 -17.87
CA GLN A 58 -1.63 -3.29 -16.92
C GLN A 58 -1.47 -2.85 -15.45
N GLN A 59 -0.84 -1.70 -15.22
CA GLN A 59 -0.68 -1.18 -13.87
C GLN A 59 -2.06 -0.78 -13.27
N PRO A 60 -2.38 -1.20 -12.04
CA PRO A 60 -3.69 -0.94 -11.41
C PRO A 60 -3.96 0.55 -11.16
N TRP A 61 -2.93 1.35 -11.09
CA TRP A 61 -3.01 2.80 -10.89
C TRP A 61 -3.00 3.61 -12.21
N PHE A 62 -2.79 2.97 -13.36
CA PHE A 62 -2.74 3.68 -14.63
C PHE A 62 -4.12 3.79 -15.27
N ALA A 63 -4.56 5.02 -15.53
CA ALA A 63 -5.88 5.32 -16.08
C ALA A 63 -5.90 5.59 -17.59
N GLY A 64 -4.72 5.50 -18.24
CA GLY A 64 -4.60 5.85 -19.65
C GLY A 64 -4.82 7.33 -19.91
N GLU A 65 -5.23 7.67 -21.13
CA GLU A 65 -5.55 9.03 -21.50
C GLU A 65 -6.88 9.46 -20.85
N LEU A 66 -6.82 10.42 -19.97
CA LEU A 66 -7.95 10.88 -19.19
C LEU A 66 -7.83 12.38 -18.91
N ASN A 67 -8.94 13.13 -19.07
CA ASN A 67 -8.95 14.54 -18.70
C ASN A 67 -9.01 14.73 -17.17
N VAL A 68 -8.63 15.92 -16.71
CA VAL A 68 -8.55 16.21 -15.27
C VAL A 68 -9.92 16.15 -14.59
N LYS A 69 -10.98 16.59 -15.27
CA LYS A 69 -12.34 16.60 -14.69
C LYS A 69 -12.80 15.16 -14.41
N THR A 70 -12.74 14.29 -15.41
CA THR A 70 -13.15 12.89 -15.26
C THR A 70 -12.31 12.16 -14.22
N ALA A 71 -10.98 12.43 -14.15
CA ALA A 71 -10.11 11.86 -13.13
C ALA A 71 -10.50 12.35 -11.71
N THR A 72 -10.85 13.62 -11.57
CA THR A 72 -11.34 14.18 -10.30
C THR A 72 -12.65 13.54 -9.88
N ASP A 73 -13.61 13.46 -10.79
CA ASP A 73 -14.94 12.87 -10.53
C ASP A 73 -14.82 11.40 -10.09
N ARG A 74 -13.87 10.64 -10.66
CA ARG A 74 -13.59 9.25 -10.25
C ARG A 74 -13.02 9.14 -8.83
N LEU A 75 -12.20 10.09 -8.41
CA LEU A 75 -11.52 10.04 -7.11
C LEU A 75 -12.31 10.71 -5.99
N GLU A 76 -13.26 11.60 -6.32
CA GLU A 76 -13.93 12.49 -5.36
C GLU A 76 -14.60 11.72 -4.20
N ALA A 77 -15.28 10.62 -4.52
CA ALA A 77 -16.02 9.79 -3.56
C ALA A 77 -15.15 8.70 -2.88
N LEU A 78 -13.89 8.55 -3.31
CA LEU A 78 -13.03 7.48 -2.84
C LEU A 78 -12.26 7.87 -1.56
N PRO A 79 -11.74 6.88 -0.81
CA PRO A 79 -11.00 7.14 0.42
C PRO A 79 -9.73 7.98 0.18
N VAL A 80 -9.31 8.72 1.20
CA VAL A 80 -8.04 9.46 1.20
C VAL A 80 -6.86 8.53 0.97
N GLY A 81 -5.95 8.93 0.07
CA GLY A 81 -4.83 8.10 -0.36
C GLY A 81 -5.13 7.26 -1.60
N THR A 82 -6.37 7.27 -2.12
CA THR A 82 -6.65 6.68 -3.43
C THR A 82 -6.05 7.55 -4.52
N PHE A 83 -5.43 6.93 -5.49
CA PHE A 83 -4.68 7.62 -6.52
C PHE A 83 -4.79 6.96 -7.90
N LEU A 84 -4.50 7.72 -8.92
CA LEU A 84 -4.27 7.25 -10.27
C LEU A 84 -3.19 8.09 -10.96
N ILE A 85 -2.55 7.51 -11.96
CA ILE A 85 -1.73 8.24 -12.94
C ILE A 85 -2.47 8.22 -14.26
N ARG A 86 -2.65 9.41 -14.84
CA ARG A 86 -3.25 9.59 -16.16
C ARG A 86 -2.24 10.12 -17.15
N GLN A 87 -2.43 9.80 -18.41
CA GLN A 87 -1.76 10.46 -19.52
C GLN A 87 -2.56 11.70 -19.92
N ARG A 88 -1.87 12.79 -20.15
CA ARG A 88 -2.44 14.05 -20.65
C ARG A 88 -2.45 14.03 -22.19
N ALA A 89 -3.26 14.88 -22.83
CA ALA A 89 -3.33 14.97 -24.29
C ALA A 89 -1.97 15.29 -24.97
N ASN A 90 -1.03 15.91 -24.23
CA ASN A 90 0.32 16.19 -24.73
C ASN A 90 1.31 15.04 -24.49
N GLY A 91 0.85 13.85 -24.10
CA GLY A 91 1.66 12.67 -23.81
C GLY A 91 2.30 12.64 -22.42
N GLN A 92 2.32 13.77 -21.69
CA GLN A 92 2.88 13.83 -20.34
C GLN A 92 1.97 13.14 -19.31
N TYR A 93 2.53 12.78 -18.17
CA TYR A 93 1.79 12.14 -17.09
C TYR A 93 1.42 13.11 -15.97
N ALA A 94 0.36 12.78 -15.25
CA ALA A 94 -0.05 13.48 -14.04
C ALA A 94 -0.54 12.49 -13.00
N LEU A 95 -0.06 12.66 -11.77
CA LEU A 95 -0.53 11.97 -10.59
C LEU A 95 -1.76 12.70 -10.04
N MET A 96 -2.85 11.96 -9.84
CA MET A 96 -4.07 12.44 -9.19
C MET A 96 -4.20 11.70 -7.86
N LEU A 97 -4.38 12.44 -6.77
CA LEU A 97 -4.41 11.89 -5.42
C LEU A 97 -5.58 12.45 -4.62
N LYS A 98 -6.34 11.56 -4.00
CA LYS A 98 -7.38 11.93 -3.04
C LYS A 98 -6.75 12.35 -1.71
N CYS A 99 -7.00 13.59 -1.33
CA CYS A 99 -6.54 14.24 -0.11
C CYS A 99 -7.72 14.55 0.83
N PRO A 100 -7.48 14.87 2.11
CA PRO A 100 -8.54 15.14 3.07
C PRO A 100 -9.25 16.50 2.88
N GLU A 101 -8.74 17.36 2.00
CA GLU A 101 -9.31 18.70 1.77
C GLU A 101 -10.72 18.65 1.16
N LYS A 102 -11.57 19.58 1.59
CA LYS A 102 -12.90 19.84 1.01
C LYS A 102 -12.85 21.08 0.09
N PRO A 103 -13.75 21.20 -0.92
CA PRO A 103 -14.90 20.33 -1.20
C PRO A 103 -14.57 19.05 -1.98
N LYS A 104 -13.58 19.04 -2.85
CA LYS A 104 -13.29 17.87 -3.70
C LYS A 104 -12.10 17.03 -3.24
N GLY A 105 -11.15 17.66 -2.58
CA GLY A 105 -9.99 16.98 -2.01
C GLY A 105 -9.17 16.13 -2.99
N VAL A 106 -9.13 16.51 -4.27
CA VAL A 106 -8.31 15.82 -5.27
C VAL A 106 -7.22 16.77 -5.77
N LYS A 107 -5.98 16.36 -5.60
CA LYS A 107 -4.81 17.11 -6.08
C LYS A 107 -4.29 16.49 -7.38
N SER A 108 -3.98 17.35 -8.35
CA SER A 108 -3.34 16.98 -9.61
C SER A 108 -1.90 17.50 -9.60
N MET A 109 -0.95 16.58 -9.72
CA MET A 109 0.47 16.90 -9.73
C MET A 109 1.07 16.46 -11.06
N LYS A 110 1.72 17.39 -11.76
CA LYS A 110 2.43 17.07 -12.99
C LYS A 110 3.60 16.16 -12.67
N ILE A 111 3.77 15.10 -13.45
CA ILE A 111 4.97 14.30 -13.46
C ILE A 111 5.87 14.87 -14.54
N GLU A 112 7.05 15.32 -14.15
CA GLU A 112 8.07 15.77 -15.08
C GLU A 112 8.84 14.57 -15.62
N GLU A 113 9.29 14.69 -16.87
CA GLU A 113 10.08 13.70 -17.57
C GLU A 113 11.35 14.35 -18.11
N GLU A 114 12.47 13.67 -17.92
CA GLU A 114 13.79 14.09 -18.41
C GLU A 114 14.46 12.89 -19.08
N THR A 115 15.04 13.11 -20.23
CA THR A 115 15.83 12.10 -20.93
C THR A 115 17.30 12.36 -20.66
N GLN A 116 18.00 11.35 -20.16
CA GLN A 116 19.46 11.45 -19.97
C GLN A 116 20.17 11.01 -21.26
N PRO A 117 20.91 11.92 -21.91
CA PRO A 117 21.60 11.61 -23.17
C PRO A 117 22.74 10.60 -23.00
N ASP A 118 23.36 10.57 -21.81
CA ASP A 118 24.57 9.77 -21.56
C ASP A 118 24.31 8.31 -21.22
N THR A 119 23.06 7.92 -20.97
CA THR A 119 22.69 6.58 -20.53
C THR A 119 21.60 5.97 -21.40
N ALA A 120 21.95 5.58 -22.65
CA ALA A 120 21.04 4.86 -23.56
C ALA A 120 19.60 5.46 -23.65
N MET A 121 19.48 6.79 -23.64
CA MET A 121 18.19 7.51 -23.63
C MET A 121 17.25 7.11 -22.49
N GLN A 122 17.79 6.92 -21.31
CA GLN A 122 16.98 6.55 -20.15
C GLN A 122 16.05 7.72 -19.75
N HIS A 123 14.74 7.44 -19.68
CA HIS A 123 13.76 8.36 -19.18
C HIS A 123 13.75 8.38 -17.65
N LEU A 124 13.73 9.57 -17.08
CA LEU A 124 13.59 9.77 -15.64
C LEU A 124 12.29 10.52 -15.36
N TYR A 125 11.52 10.02 -14.39
CA TYR A 125 10.25 10.58 -13.95
C TYR A 125 10.38 11.17 -12.55
N TYR A 126 9.81 12.35 -12.31
CA TYR A 126 9.88 12.97 -11.00
C TYR A 126 8.71 13.93 -10.74
N LEU A 127 8.39 14.10 -9.47
CA LEU A 127 7.44 15.12 -9.00
C LEU A 127 8.16 16.39 -8.56
N SER A 128 9.42 16.27 -8.15
CA SER A 128 10.33 17.39 -7.84
C SER A 128 11.77 16.99 -8.18
N GLN A 129 12.64 17.99 -8.33
CA GLN A 129 14.05 17.75 -8.65
C GLN A 129 14.82 16.98 -7.58
N ALA A 130 14.27 16.91 -6.36
CA ALA A 130 14.92 16.22 -5.24
C ALA A 130 15.06 14.72 -5.46
N ARG A 131 14.18 14.11 -6.27
CA ARG A 131 14.18 12.64 -6.48
C ARG A 131 13.65 12.28 -7.85
N LYS A 132 14.47 11.54 -8.61
CA LYS A 132 14.16 11.05 -9.95
C LYS A 132 14.09 9.53 -9.95
N PHE A 133 13.22 8.97 -10.78
CA PHE A 133 12.95 7.54 -10.88
C PHE A 133 13.06 7.06 -12.32
N THR A 134 13.58 5.87 -12.52
CA THR A 134 13.74 5.27 -13.86
C THR A 134 12.45 4.69 -14.44
N SER A 135 11.36 4.67 -13.68
CA SER A 135 10.02 4.31 -14.14
C SER A 135 8.93 4.91 -13.25
N LEU A 136 7.71 5.05 -13.80
CA LEU A 136 6.53 5.44 -13.02
C LEU A 136 6.22 4.43 -11.92
N ALA A 137 6.41 3.14 -12.17
CA ALA A 137 6.18 2.09 -11.19
C ALA A 137 7.10 2.23 -9.96
N LYS A 138 8.38 2.51 -10.16
CA LYS A 138 9.32 2.79 -9.05
C LYS A 138 8.96 4.05 -8.29
N MET A 139 8.49 5.08 -8.98
CA MET A 139 7.99 6.30 -8.34
C MET A 139 6.78 6.00 -7.45
N VAL A 140 5.80 5.25 -7.96
CA VAL A 140 4.62 4.82 -7.20
C VAL A 140 5.03 3.97 -6.00
N SER A 141 5.89 2.98 -6.18
CA SER A 141 6.41 2.11 -5.12
C SER A 141 7.04 2.92 -3.98
N PHE A 142 7.84 3.93 -4.32
CA PHE A 142 8.45 4.81 -3.33
C PHE A 142 7.41 5.62 -2.53
N TYR A 143 6.45 6.28 -3.21
CA TYR A 143 5.44 7.12 -2.55
C TYR A 143 4.30 6.34 -1.89
N ARG A 144 4.28 5.02 -1.99
CA ARG A 144 3.46 4.16 -1.12
C ARG A 144 3.94 4.17 0.34
N HIS A 145 5.23 4.42 0.55
CA HIS A 145 5.89 4.38 1.87
C HIS A 145 6.33 5.76 2.37
N LYS A 146 6.35 6.75 1.49
CA LYS A 146 6.73 8.14 1.81
C LYS A 146 5.60 9.07 1.43
N ASP A 147 5.35 10.07 2.26
CA ASP A 147 4.41 11.12 1.90
C ASP A 147 5.02 12.08 0.85
N LEU A 148 4.16 12.90 0.29
CA LEU A 148 4.52 13.81 -0.79
C LEU A 148 5.01 15.18 -0.29
N THR A 149 5.11 15.39 1.02
CA THR A 149 5.51 16.68 1.60
C THR A 149 6.96 17.06 1.26
N GLU A 150 7.84 16.08 1.07
CA GLU A 150 9.21 16.32 0.60
C GLU A 150 9.26 17.05 -0.77
N ASN A 151 8.21 16.86 -1.60
CA ASN A 151 8.13 17.42 -2.94
C ASN A 151 7.31 18.70 -3.00
N PHE A 152 6.35 18.83 -2.11
CA PHE A 152 5.38 19.92 -2.10
C PHE A 152 5.17 20.40 -0.67
N ASN A 153 5.46 21.67 -0.41
CA ASN A 153 5.20 22.28 0.88
C ASN A 153 3.67 22.54 1.08
N TYR A 154 2.89 21.49 0.95
CA TYR A 154 1.44 21.50 1.11
C TYR A 154 1.06 20.74 2.36
N GLU A 155 0.50 21.45 3.35
CA GLU A 155 0.00 20.86 4.61
C GLU A 155 -1.00 19.71 4.36
N ALA A 156 -1.86 19.84 3.33
CA ALA A 156 -2.83 18.82 2.95
C ALA A 156 -2.23 17.48 2.49
N LEU A 157 -0.93 17.45 2.17
CA LEU A 157 -0.22 16.23 1.77
C LEU A 157 0.54 15.58 2.93
N ARG A 158 0.53 16.20 4.12
CA ARG A 158 1.23 15.66 5.29
C ARG A 158 0.62 14.33 5.71
N GLY A 159 1.44 13.28 5.74
CA GLY A 159 1.04 11.92 6.05
C GLY A 159 0.15 11.23 5.02
N VAL A 160 -0.09 11.86 3.86
CA VAL A 160 -0.83 11.25 2.75
C VAL A 160 0.14 10.54 1.82
N THR A 161 0.00 9.22 1.76
CA THR A 161 0.77 8.34 0.87
C THR A 161 -0.11 7.79 -0.23
N LEU A 162 0.48 7.21 -1.27
CA LEU A 162 -0.23 6.50 -2.33
C LEU A 162 -0.70 5.13 -1.80
N ARG A 163 -1.91 5.06 -1.23
CA ARG A 163 -2.40 3.84 -0.55
C ARG A 163 -3.03 2.86 -1.52
N THR A 164 -4.08 3.27 -2.18
CA THR A 164 -4.93 2.37 -2.97
C THR A 164 -5.01 2.85 -4.42
N PRO A 165 -4.59 2.02 -5.39
CA PRO A 165 -4.87 2.27 -6.80
C PRO A 165 -6.37 2.36 -7.05
N TYR A 166 -6.80 3.24 -7.94
CA TYR A 166 -8.22 3.47 -8.20
C TYR A 166 -8.97 2.27 -8.83
N LYS A 167 -8.25 1.33 -9.44
CA LYS A 167 -8.83 0.10 -10.01
C LYS A 167 -9.04 -1.01 -8.98
N ASP A 168 -8.48 -0.86 -7.78
CA ASP A 168 -8.55 -1.88 -6.72
C ASP A 168 -9.74 -1.65 -5.76
N ILE A 169 -10.71 -0.79 -6.16
CA ILE A 169 -11.87 -0.40 -5.34
C ILE A 169 -13.17 -0.85 -6.01
#